data_6f85c34134e8f31704033ca9e72cc79a
#
_entry.id   6f85c34134e8f31704033ca9e72cc79a
#
_cell.length_a   1.000
_cell.length_b   1.000
_cell.length_c   1.000
_cell.angle_alpha   90.00
_cell.angle_beta   90.00
_cell.angle_gamma   90.00
#
_symmetry.space_group_name_H-M   'P 1'
#
loop_
_entity.id
_entity.type
_entity.pdbx_description
1 polymer ?
#
loop_
_entity_poly.entity_id
_entity_poly.type
_entity_poly.pdbx_seq_one_letter_code
_entity_poly.pdbx_strand_id
1 'polypeptide(L)'
;MLVLRRGGGQDGGCSVPVSASEVGRMPLTAPQPSSVDVLIVGAGISGIGAAYYLQREHPQRSYAVLEARAASGGTWDLFRYPGIRSDSDLHTFGYEFKPWRDEHSIADGDRILAYVREAAAEHGIDRKIRFNTKVLSASWSSSDARWSVEVESAETGERTTLSCNWIFCAGGYYRYDEGFTPRFEGREEFRGQVVHPQHWPQDLDSTGKRVLVIGSGATAVTLVPALAGTAAHVTMLQRTPSYVMPVPAKDRLANQLRSLLGEERGYAVARRKNILQQQAVWRFCQKYPKAARRLIRRYNRKLLPAGYPVDEHFNPPYDPWDQRLCAVPNGDLFRAIREGRASVATDRIARFTATGVLLESGRTLEADLIVTATGLNVQAMGGIELTVDGEPVRLADTVAYKGMMLSGVPNFAYAIGYTNSSWTLKVGLLCEHFCRLLTRMDARGVDIARPVLADPAMPTRPFLDFGAGYIQRVIDLLPRQGDRAPWRTSLNYSGDVKLLRHLPVDDPDLHFDRSTRTPEAVHG
;
A
#
# COMPACT_ATOMS: atom_id res chain seq x y z
N MET A 1 -21.44 -46.52 -46.95
CA MET A 1 -22.52 -46.74 -47.94
C MET A 1 -23.48 -45.57 -47.87
N LEU A 2 -23.64 -44.94 -48.98
CA LEU A 2 -24.47 -43.82 -49.46
C LEU A 2 -24.17 -42.44 -48.85
N VAL A 3 -23.55 -41.50 -49.52
CA VAL A 3 -23.60 -40.86 -50.85
C VAL A 3 -24.72 -39.81 -50.97
N LEU A 4 -24.25 -38.53 -51.08
CA LEU A 4 -24.72 -37.38 -51.89
C LEU A 4 -26.06 -36.69 -51.46
N ARG A 5 -26.17 -35.38 -51.48
CA ARG A 5 -25.92 -34.41 -52.58
C ARG A 5 -25.97 -32.95 -52.10
N ARG A 6 -25.32 -32.15 -52.87
CA ARG A 6 -25.19 -30.68 -52.99
C ARG A 6 -26.51 -29.92 -53.05
N GLY A 7 -26.50 -28.71 -52.56
CA GLY A 7 -27.41 -27.63 -52.94
C GLY A 7 -26.81 -26.30 -52.51
N GLY A 8 -26.36 -25.51 -53.50
CA GLY A 8 -25.77 -24.18 -53.32
C GLY A 8 -26.85 -23.11 -53.26
N GLY A 9 -26.55 -22.00 -52.63
CA GLY A 9 -27.32 -20.77 -52.59
C GLY A 9 -26.39 -19.64 -52.17
N GLN A 10 -25.92 -18.87 -53.15
CA GLN A 10 -25.35 -17.55 -52.94
C GLN A 10 -26.47 -16.62 -52.47
N ASP A 11 -26.18 -15.76 -51.50
CA ASP A 11 -26.69 -14.39 -51.49
C ASP A 11 -25.91 -13.56 -50.43
N GLY A 12 -25.31 -12.53 -50.90
CA GLY A 12 -25.34 -11.12 -50.68
C GLY A 12 -25.00 -10.65 -49.24
N GLY A 13 -23.71 -10.54 -48.96
CA GLY A 13 -23.27 -9.84 -47.73
C GLY A 13 -23.45 -8.33 -47.87
N CYS A 14 -24.20 -7.76 -46.93
CA CYS A 14 -24.19 -6.34 -46.67
C CYS A 14 -23.44 -6.11 -45.34
N SER A 15 -22.14 -5.82 -45.44
CA SER A 15 -21.33 -5.37 -44.32
C SER A 15 -21.64 -3.89 -44.06
N VAL A 16 -22.40 -3.61 -42.98
CA VAL A 16 -22.56 -2.27 -42.44
C VAL A 16 -21.35 -1.99 -41.53
N PRO A 17 -20.60 -0.91 -41.75
CA PRO A 17 -19.53 -0.53 -40.83
C PRO A 17 -20.17 0.02 -39.54
N VAL A 18 -19.94 -0.61 -38.40
CA VAL A 18 -20.24 -0.07 -37.08
C VAL A 18 -19.29 1.09 -36.84
N SER A 19 -19.82 2.31 -36.90
CA SER A 19 -19.09 3.51 -36.56
C SER A 19 -18.77 3.51 -35.06
N ALA A 20 -17.48 3.62 -34.77
CA ALA A 20 -16.98 3.92 -33.43
C ALA A 20 -17.26 5.39 -33.07
N SER A 21 -18.45 5.66 -32.56
CA SER A 21 -18.76 6.95 -31.91
C SER A 21 -20.13 6.87 -31.23
N GLU A 22 -20.11 6.39 -30.01
CA GLU A 22 -21.04 6.77 -28.94
C GLU A 22 -20.55 6.14 -27.63
N VAL A 23 -19.40 6.62 -27.16
CA VAL A 23 -19.11 6.57 -25.72
C VAL A 23 -20.04 7.63 -25.11
N GLY A 24 -21.18 7.17 -24.62
CA GLY A 24 -22.19 8.01 -24.00
C GLY A 24 -21.52 8.88 -22.92
N ARG A 25 -21.60 10.20 -23.08
CA ARG A 25 -21.42 11.14 -21.98
C ARG A 25 -22.40 10.72 -20.88
N MET A 26 -21.87 10.23 -19.77
CA MET A 26 -22.66 10.09 -18.56
C MET A 26 -23.30 11.45 -18.24
N PRO A 27 -24.58 11.45 -17.83
CA PRO A 27 -25.27 12.70 -17.49
C PRO A 27 -24.51 13.41 -16.36
N LEU A 28 -24.42 14.74 -16.46
CA LEU A 28 -23.91 15.64 -15.43
C LEU A 28 -24.48 15.21 -14.08
N THR A 29 -23.63 14.65 -13.22
CA THR A 29 -23.99 14.29 -11.86
C THR A 29 -24.51 15.54 -11.15
N ALA A 30 -25.57 15.39 -10.35
CA ALA A 30 -26.09 16.44 -9.48
C ALA A 30 -24.93 17.12 -8.72
N PRO A 31 -25.01 18.43 -8.45
CA PRO A 31 -23.92 19.14 -7.78
C PRO A 31 -23.58 18.42 -6.48
N GLN A 32 -22.33 17.99 -6.37
CA GLN A 32 -21.88 17.21 -5.23
C GLN A 32 -21.82 18.12 -4.00
N PRO A 33 -22.22 17.63 -2.81
CA PRO A 33 -22.30 18.49 -1.62
C PRO A 33 -20.92 19.08 -1.28
N SER A 34 -20.91 20.39 -1.00
CA SER A 34 -19.71 21.11 -0.53
C SER A 34 -19.36 20.80 0.93
N SER A 35 -20.26 20.13 1.67
CA SER A 35 -20.11 19.76 3.07
C SER A 35 -20.53 18.32 3.31
N VAL A 36 -19.74 17.57 4.10
CA VAL A 36 -20.01 16.21 4.53
C VAL A 36 -19.62 16.02 6.00
N ASP A 37 -20.13 14.97 6.65
CA ASP A 37 -19.71 14.64 8.02
C ASP A 37 -18.28 14.09 8.04
N VAL A 38 -17.96 13.19 7.12
CA VAL A 38 -16.63 12.56 7.05
C VAL A 38 -16.06 12.66 5.64
N LEU A 39 -14.87 13.23 5.53
CA LEU A 39 -14.10 13.25 4.30
C LEU A 39 -13.02 12.17 4.37
N ILE A 40 -13.08 11.19 3.47
CA ILE A 40 -12.06 10.14 3.35
C ILE A 40 -11.11 10.54 2.22
N VAL A 41 -9.81 10.61 2.50
CA VAL A 41 -8.78 10.96 1.51
C VAL A 41 -8.07 9.71 1.02
N GLY A 42 -8.20 9.43 -0.28
CA GLY A 42 -7.63 8.27 -0.95
C GLY A 42 -8.62 7.12 -1.16
N ALA A 43 -8.76 6.66 -2.41
CA ALA A 43 -9.60 5.53 -2.82
C ALA A 43 -8.79 4.23 -3.01
N GLY A 44 -7.73 4.04 -2.23
CA GLY A 44 -7.00 2.79 -2.11
C GLY A 44 -7.70 1.80 -1.18
N ILE A 45 -7.05 0.66 -0.92
CA ILE A 45 -7.56 -0.39 -0.04
C ILE A 45 -7.96 0.11 1.35
N SER A 46 -7.25 1.11 1.89
CA SER A 46 -7.55 1.70 3.22
C SER A 46 -8.81 2.57 3.19
N GLY A 47 -8.96 3.43 2.17
CA GLY A 47 -10.10 4.35 2.07
C GLY A 47 -11.41 3.62 1.75
N ILE A 48 -11.37 2.61 0.87
CA ILE A 48 -12.52 1.75 0.59
C ILE A 48 -12.93 0.99 1.85
N GLY A 49 -11.96 0.47 2.61
CA GLY A 49 -12.23 -0.15 3.91
C GLY A 49 -12.88 0.82 4.90
N ALA A 50 -12.35 2.05 5.02
CA ALA A 50 -12.91 3.08 5.90
C ALA A 50 -14.36 3.44 5.51
N ALA A 51 -14.63 3.63 4.22
CA ALA A 51 -15.97 3.90 3.72
C ALA A 51 -16.95 2.76 4.04
N TYR A 52 -16.52 1.51 3.88
CA TYR A 52 -17.34 0.35 4.23
C TYR A 52 -17.74 0.35 5.71
N TYR A 53 -16.76 0.47 6.62
CA TYR A 53 -17.04 0.48 8.06
C TYR A 53 -17.92 1.67 8.45
N LEU A 54 -17.65 2.86 7.91
CA LEU A 54 -18.43 4.06 8.19
C LEU A 54 -19.89 3.90 7.79
N GLN A 55 -20.17 3.49 6.54
CA GLN A 55 -21.55 3.35 6.09
C GLN A 55 -22.32 2.21 6.76
N ARG A 56 -21.61 1.17 7.24
CA ARG A 56 -22.21 0.06 8.00
C ARG A 56 -22.60 0.48 9.42
N GLU A 57 -21.71 1.20 10.11
CA GLU A 57 -21.89 1.53 11.53
C GLU A 57 -22.62 2.88 11.71
N HIS A 58 -22.49 3.79 10.76
CA HIS A 58 -23.06 5.15 10.80
C HIS A 58 -23.75 5.50 9.47
N PRO A 59 -24.80 4.77 9.04
CA PRO A 59 -25.47 4.98 7.75
C PRO A 59 -26.10 6.38 7.62
N GLN A 60 -26.35 7.06 8.74
CA GLN A 60 -26.90 8.42 8.79
C GLN A 60 -25.86 9.51 8.48
N ARG A 61 -24.54 9.20 8.57
CA ARG A 61 -23.51 10.19 8.31
C ARG A 61 -23.21 10.30 6.82
N SER A 62 -23.18 11.53 6.34
CA SER A 62 -22.73 11.83 4.98
C SER A 62 -21.22 11.69 4.86
N TYR A 63 -20.74 11.12 3.74
CA TYR A 63 -19.32 11.05 3.46
C TYR A 63 -19.00 11.17 1.97
N ALA A 64 -17.78 11.57 1.66
CA ALA A 64 -17.19 11.51 0.33
C ALA A 64 -15.79 10.90 0.40
N VAL A 65 -15.36 10.24 -0.67
CA VAL A 65 -13.98 9.75 -0.84
C VAL A 65 -13.31 10.60 -1.92
N LEU A 66 -12.20 11.25 -1.61
CA LEU A 66 -11.43 12.02 -2.58
C LEU A 66 -10.23 11.21 -3.07
N GLU A 67 -10.10 11.11 -4.39
CA GLU A 67 -8.99 10.42 -5.03
C GLU A 67 -8.29 11.36 -6.01
N ALA A 68 -6.99 11.57 -5.81
CA ALA A 68 -6.21 12.49 -6.65
C ALA A 68 -6.03 11.98 -8.09
N ARG A 69 -6.16 10.67 -8.32
CA ARG A 69 -6.00 10.02 -9.61
C ARG A 69 -7.35 9.76 -10.28
N ALA A 70 -7.32 9.41 -11.55
CA ALA A 70 -8.51 9.09 -12.34
C ALA A 70 -9.13 7.71 -12.01
N ALA A 71 -8.50 6.92 -11.13
CA ALA A 71 -8.94 5.56 -10.84
C ALA A 71 -8.69 5.18 -9.38
N SER A 72 -9.59 4.34 -8.83
CA SER A 72 -9.43 3.72 -7.51
C SER A 72 -8.44 2.57 -7.52
N GLY A 73 -7.95 2.20 -6.33
CA GLY A 73 -7.04 1.07 -6.13
C GLY A 73 -5.69 1.48 -5.53
N GLY A 74 -5.36 2.78 -5.51
CA GLY A 74 -4.14 3.30 -4.89
C GLY A 74 -2.88 2.64 -5.44
N THR A 75 -2.05 2.07 -4.59
CA THR A 75 -0.80 1.37 -4.96
C THR A 75 -1.01 0.28 -6.02
N TRP A 76 -2.13 -0.46 -5.97
CA TRP A 76 -2.42 -1.55 -6.91
C TRP A 76 -2.85 -1.05 -8.29
N ASP A 77 -3.30 0.18 -8.41
CA ASP A 77 -3.55 0.84 -9.67
C ASP A 77 -2.32 1.60 -10.20
N LEU A 78 -1.46 2.10 -9.30
CA LEU A 78 -0.25 2.85 -9.68
C LEU A 78 0.81 1.95 -10.31
N PHE A 79 1.14 0.84 -9.65
CA PHE A 79 2.22 -0.03 -10.09
C PHE A 79 1.76 -1.01 -11.17
N ARG A 80 2.43 -0.95 -12.32
CA ARG A 80 2.13 -1.75 -13.52
C ARG A 80 3.31 -2.56 -14.03
N TYR A 81 4.40 -2.60 -13.27
CA TYR A 81 5.59 -3.34 -13.69
C TYR A 81 5.34 -4.86 -13.71
N PRO A 82 6.03 -5.60 -14.60
CA PRO A 82 5.85 -7.05 -14.75
C PRO A 82 6.03 -7.81 -13.44
N GLY A 83 5.10 -8.72 -13.16
CA GLY A 83 5.13 -9.58 -11.99
C GLY A 83 4.72 -8.90 -10.69
N ILE A 84 4.21 -7.64 -10.71
CA ILE A 84 3.67 -6.98 -9.51
C ILE A 84 2.71 -7.92 -8.77
N ARG A 85 2.93 -8.10 -7.46
CA ARG A 85 2.18 -9.04 -6.62
C ARG A 85 2.24 -8.64 -5.16
N SER A 86 1.39 -9.27 -4.33
CA SER A 86 1.50 -9.12 -2.89
C SER A 86 2.75 -9.84 -2.33
N ASP A 87 3.28 -9.31 -1.25
CA ASP A 87 4.28 -9.95 -0.39
C ASP A 87 3.67 -10.53 0.90
N SER A 88 2.36 -10.39 1.04
CA SER A 88 1.54 -10.93 2.14
C SER A 88 0.47 -11.85 1.58
N ASP A 89 0.06 -12.84 2.35
CA ASP A 89 -1.04 -13.72 1.95
C ASP A 89 -2.38 -12.98 1.95
N LEU A 90 -3.21 -13.28 0.96
CA LEU A 90 -4.48 -12.60 0.73
C LEU A 90 -5.57 -12.95 1.76
N HIS A 91 -5.42 -14.03 2.53
CA HIS A 91 -6.35 -14.32 3.62
C HIS A 91 -6.19 -13.33 4.77
N THR A 92 -4.99 -12.76 4.95
CA THR A 92 -4.75 -11.70 5.94
C THR A 92 -4.75 -10.31 5.32
N PHE A 93 -4.34 -10.17 4.05
CA PHE A 93 -4.34 -8.91 3.33
C PHE A 93 -5.72 -8.52 2.79
N GLY A 94 -6.61 -9.46 2.50
CA GLY A 94 -8.01 -9.19 2.17
C GLY A 94 -8.74 -8.53 3.34
N TYR A 95 -9.88 -7.93 3.05
CA TYR A 95 -10.76 -7.37 4.08
C TYR A 95 -11.35 -8.47 4.97
N GLU A 96 -11.64 -8.17 6.25
CA GLU A 96 -12.33 -9.08 7.14
C GLU A 96 -13.77 -9.35 6.67
N PHE A 97 -14.41 -8.34 6.08
CA PHE A 97 -15.79 -8.39 5.60
C PHE A 97 -15.95 -8.97 4.19
N LYS A 98 -14.87 -9.09 3.40
CA LYS A 98 -14.92 -9.64 2.05
C LYS A 98 -13.90 -10.78 1.92
N PRO A 99 -14.34 -12.05 1.91
CA PRO A 99 -13.47 -13.20 1.75
C PRO A 99 -12.67 -13.18 0.45
N TRP A 100 -11.38 -13.51 0.54
CA TRP A 100 -10.56 -13.79 -0.63
C TRP A 100 -10.89 -15.19 -1.17
N ARG A 101 -11.42 -15.26 -2.38
CA ARG A 101 -11.95 -16.51 -2.96
C ARG A 101 -11.00 -17.21 -3.92
N ASP A 102 -9.94 -16.56 -4.38
CA ASP A 102 -8.95 -17.17 -5.25
C ASP A 102 -8.13 -18.24 -4.50
N GLU A 103 -7.67 -19.25 -5.24
CA GLU A 103 -6.84 -20.33 -4.69
C GLU A 103 -5.41 -19.87 -4.36
N HIS A 104 -4.94 -18.78 -5.01
CA HIS A 104 -3.62 -18.21 -4.76
C HIS A 104 -3.66 -17.29 -3.54
N SER A 105 -2.86 -17.62 -2.56
CA SER A 105 -2.69 -16.80 -1.35
C SER A 105 -1.72 -15.63 -1.58
N ILE A 106 -0.78 -15.78 -2.50
CA ILE A 106 0.04 -14.68 -3.03
C ILE A 106 -0.50 -14.37 -4.41
N ALA A 107 -1.09 -13.19 -4.57
CA ALA A 107 -1.80 -12.82 -5.79
C ALA A 107 -1.10 -11.70 -6.57
N ASP A 108 -1.29 -11.73 -7.87
CA ASP A 108 -0.85 -10.70 -8.80
C ASP A 108 -1.62 -9.39 -8.57
N GLY A 109 -0.99 -8.27 -8.92
CA GLY A 109 -1.53 -6.93 -8.68
C GLY A 109 -2.91 -6.70 -9.32
N ASP A 110 -3.13 -7.21 -10.51
CA ASP A 110 -4.41 -7.07 -11.21
C ASP A 110 -5.57 -7.78 -10.48
N ARG A 111 -5.32 -8.95 -9.89
CA ARG A 111 -6.32 -9.66 -9.08
C ARG A 111 -6.64 -8.91 -7.80
N ILE A 112 -5.63 -8.29 -7.18
CA ILE A 112 -5.83 -7.47 -5.98
C ILE A 112 -6.59 -6.20 -6.33
N LEU A 113 -6.25 -5.56 -7.44
CA LEU A 113 -6.95 -4.38 -7.92
C LEU A 113 -8.44 -4.68 -8.21
N ALA A 114 -8.69 -5.79 -8.91
CA ALA A 114 -10.06 -6.25 -9.19
C ALA A 114 -10.84 -6.49 -7.89
N TYR A 115 -10.23 -7.18 -6.92
CA TYR A 115 -10.83 -7.43 -5.60
C TYR A 115 -11.18 -6.13 -4.84
N VAL A 116 -10.29 -5.13 -4.86
CA VAL A 116 -10.52 -3.84 -4.20
C VAL A 116 -11.65 -3.06 -4.86
N ARG A 117 -11.69 -3.05 -6.21
CA ARG A 117 -12.76 -2.40 -6.99
C ARG A 117 -14.10 -3.10 -6.85
N GLU A 118 -14.10 -4.43 -6.84
CA GLU A 118 -15.28 -5.24 -6.57
C GLU A 118 -15.84 -4.95 -5.18
N ALA A 119 -14.99 -4.83 -4.15
CA ALA A 119 -15.43 -4.44 -2.81
C ALA A 119 -16.09 -3.06 -2.79
N ALA A 120 -15.56 -2.10 -3.54
CA ALA A 120 -16.17 -0.78 -3.65
C ALA A 120 -17.54 -0.82 -4.34
N ALA A 121 -17.66 -1.56 -5.46
CA ALA A 121 -18.88 -1.66 -6.24
C ALA A 121 -19.99 -2.42 -5.49
N GLU A 122 -19.69 -3.56 -4.85
CA GLU A 122 -20.64 -4.35 -4.06
C GLU A 122 -21.34 -3.52 -2.97
N HIS A 123 -20.66 -2.51 -2.45
CA HIS A 123 -21.18 -1.67 -1.38
C HIS A 123 -21.55 -0.25 -1.84
N GLY A 124 -21.54 0.03 -3.15
CA GLY A 124 -21.88 1.35 -3.73
C GLY A 124 -20.92 2.47 -3.33
N ILE A 125 -19.72 2.12 -2.84
CA ILE A 125 -18.69 3.08 -2.42
C ILE A 125 -18.09 3.79 -3.64
N ASP A 126 -17.99 3.09 -4.76
CA ASP A 126 -17.53 3.61 -6.06
C ASP A 126 -18.25 4.90 -6.47
N ARG A 127 -19.56 5.01 -6.17
CA ARG A 127 -20.39 6.19 -6.47
C ARG A 127 -20.11 7.38 -5.54
N LYS A 128 -19.38 7.18 -4.46
CA LYS A 128 -18.99 8.20 -3.48
C LYS A 128 -17.56 8.70 -3.69
N ILE A 129 -16.84 8.14 -4.67
CA ILE A 129 -15.48 8.55 -4.99
C ILE A 129 -15.52 9.74 -5.95
N ARG A 130 -14.84 10.80 -5.58
CA ARG A 130 -14.54 11.97 -6.42
C ARG A 130 -13.13 11.81 -6.93
N PHE A 131 -13.03 11.38 -8.19
CA PHE A 131 -11.73 11.20 -8.86
C PHE A 131 -11.14 12.56 -9.27
N ASN A 132 -9.86 12.55 -9.64
CA ASN A 132 -9.11 13.72 -10.09
C ASN A 132 -9.19 14.90 -9.11
N THR A 133 -9.36 14.60 -7.81
CA THR A 133 -9.56 15.59 -6.74
C THR A 133 -8.46 15.44 -5.70
N LYS A 134 -7.44 16.27 -5.80
CA LYS A 134 -6.28 16.27 -4.89
C LYS A 134 -6.53 17.19 -3.71
N VAL A 135 -6.40 16.69 -2.50
CA VAL A 135 -6.41 17.52 -1.28
C VAL A 135 -5.05 18.19 -1.15
N LEU A 136 -5.04 19.51 -1.02
CA LEU A 136 -3.84 20.32 -0.86
C LEU A 136 -3.60 20.65 0.62
N SER A 137 -4.62 21.24 1.26
CA SER A 137 -4.54 21.68 2.65
C SER A 137 -5.86 21.46 3.38
N ALA A 138 -5.80 21.45 4.71
CA ALA A 138 -6.97 21.38 5.56
C ALA A 138 -6.77 22.25 6.80
N SER A 139 -7.71 23.16 7.05
CA SER A 139 -7.69 24.11 8.17
C SER A 139 -8.85 23.83 9.12
N TRP A 140 -8.54 23.55 10.38
CA TRP A 140 -9.50 23.33 11.45
C TRP A 140 -9.87 24.62 12.14
N SER A 141 -11.17 24.80 12.39
CA SER A 141 -11.72 25.83 13.28
C SER A 141 -12.37 25.17 14.49
N SER A 142 -11.81 25.43 15.67
CA SER A 142 -12.38 24.92 16.93
C SER A 142 -13.70 25.57 17.28
N SER A 143 -13.94 26.84 16.88
CA SER A 143 -15.22 27.54 17.07
C SER A 143 -16.34 26.88 16.27
N ASP A 144 -16.06 26.43 15.06
CA ASP A 144 -17.03 25.81 14.15
C ASP A 144 -17.08 24.28 14.27
N ALA A 145 -16.10 23.67 14.91
CA ALA A 145 -15.84 22.23 14.94
C ALA A 145 -15.81 21.62 13.52
N ARG A 146 -15.10 22.29 12.60
CA ARG A 146 -15.06 21.90 11.18
C ARG A 146 -13.69 22.09 10.56
N TRP A 147 -13.41 21.23 9.62
CA TRP A 147 -12.33 21.34 8.65
C TRP A 147 -12.82 22.10 7.41
N SER A 148 -12.03 23.06 6.96
CA SER A 148 -12.09 23.67 5.63
C SER A 148 -10.98 23.05 4.80
N VAL A 149 -11.32 22.33 3.73
CA VAL A 149 -10.40 21.50 2.95
C VAL A 149 -10.26 22.06 1.54
N GLU A 150 -9.08 22.55 1.20
CA GLU A 150 -8.76 23.02 -0.14
C GLU A 150 -8.42 21.81 -1.04
N VAL A 151 -9.09 21.70 -2.16
CA VAL A 151 -8.89 20.66 -3.15
C VAL A 151 -8.62 21.25 -4.52
N GLU A 152 -7.85 20.53 -5.33
CA GLU A 152 -7.51 20.90 -6.70
C GLU A 152 -7.97 19.80 -7.66
N SER A 153 -8.66 20.19 -8.71
CA SER A 153 -9.00 19.30 -9.82
C SER A 153 -7.74 19.02 -10.64
N ALA A 154 -7.34 17.74 -10.75
CA ALA A 154 -6.20 17.35 -11.57
C ALA A 154 -6.46 17.53 -13.08
N GLU A 155 -7.73 17.70 -13.50
CA GLU A 155 -8.10 17.90 -14.90
C GLU A 155 -8.04 19.38 -15.29
N THR A 156 -8.53 20.27 -14.44
CA THR A 156 -8.69 21.69 -14.75
C THR A 156 -7.71 22.60 -14.00
N GLY A 157 -7.08 22.12 -12.92
CA GLY A 157 -6.31 22.95 -11.99
C GLY A 157 -7.17 23.87 -11.13
N GLU A 158 -8.50 23.78 -11.23
CA GLU A 158 -9.41 24.59 -10.43
C GLU A 158 -9.32 24.19 -8.95
N ARG A 159 -9.27 25.20 -8.08
CA ARG A 159 -9.28 25.02 -6.64
C ARG A 159 -10.63 25.33 -6.07
N THR A 160 -11.12 24.47 -5.20
CA THR A 160 -12.38 24.62 -4.49
C THR A 160 -12.22 24.24 -3.03
N THR A 161 -13.17 24.66 -2.20
CA THR A 161 -13.16 24.36 -0.76
C THR A 161 -14.33 23.47 -0.40
N LEU A 162 -14.03 22.41 0.34
CA LEU A 162 -15.00 21.50 0.95
C LEU A 162 -14.98 21.67 2.47
N SER A 163 -16.11 21.37 3.12
CA SER A 163 -16.20 21.39 4.58
C SER A 163 -16.54 20.01 5.12
N CYS A 164 -15.93 19.61 6.26
CA CYS A 164 -16.29 18.37 6.93
C CYS A 164 -16.06 18.45 8.45
N ASN A 165 -16.71 17.53 9.20
CA ASN A 165 -16.48 17.43 10.64
C ASN A 165 -15.25 16.57 10.94
N TRP A 166 -14.98 15.55 10.12
CA TRP A 166 -13.86 14.64 10.26
C TRP A 166 -13.12 14.44 8.95
N ILE A 167 -11.80 14.34 9.05
CA ILE A 167 -10.95 13.82 7.98
C ILE A 167 -10.45 12.44 8.38
N PHE A 168 -10.67 11.44 7.51
CA PHE A 168 -10.03 10.13 7.59
C PHE A 168 -9.01 10.01 6.45
N CYS A 169 -7.73 10.22 6.77
CA CYS A 169 -6.66 10.21 5.78
C CYS A 169 -6.21 8.77 5.49
N ALA A 170 -6.59 8.26 4.33
CA ALA A 170 -6.21 6.97 3.76
C ALA A 170 -5.28 7.12 2.54
N GLY A 171 -4.58 8.25 2.41
CA GLY A 171 -3.69 8.60 1.29
C GLY A 171 -2.42 7.75 1.17
N GLY A 172 -2.24 6.75 2.06
CA GLY A 172 -1.04 5.93 2.09
C GLY A 172 0.18 6.69 2.60
N TYR A 173 1.38 6.22 2.26
CA TYR A 173 2.65 6.84 2.66
C TYR A 173 3.70 6.88 1.55
N TYR A 174 3.31 6.56 0.33
CA TYR A 174 4.18 6.71 -0.84
C TYR A 174 3.84 7.97 -1.62
N ARG A 175 4.85 8.66 -2.08
CA ARG A 175 4.74 9.72 -3.05
C ARG A 175 4.50 9.10 -4.43
N TYR A 176 3.41 9.51 -5.11
CA TYR A 176 2.97 8.86 -6.34
C TYR A 176 3.52 9.48 -7.62
N ASP A 177 3.95 10.72 -7.56
CA ASP A 177 4.49 11.46 -8.70
C ASP A 177 5.94 11.08 -9.03
N GLU A 178 6.72 10.61 -8.02
CA GLU A 178 8.12 10.30 -8.23
C GLU A 178 8.63 9.17 -7.34
N GLY A 179 9.28 8.17 -7.95
CA GLY A 179 10.08 7.17 -7.25
C GLY A 179 11.46 7.68 -6.87
N PHE A 180 12.15 6.97 -5.99
CA PHE A 180 13.48 7.36 -5.60
C PHE A 180 14.54 6.77 -6.54
N THR A 181 15.26 7.64 -7.23
CA THR A 181 16.45 7.27 -8.01
C THR A 181 17.66 8.06 -7.49
N PRO A 182 18.72 7.41 -6.99
CA PRO A 182 19.96 8.08 -6.65
C PRO A 182 20.57 8.76 -7.88
N ARG A 183 21.36 9.80 -7.64
CA ARG A 183 22.20 10.35 -8.72
C ARG A 183 23.30 9.35 -9.03
N PHE A 184 23.34 8.89 -10.26
CA PHE A 184 24.38 8.02 -10.78
C PHE A 184 25.30 8.85 -11.69
N GLU A 185 26.61 8.77 -11.48
CA GLU A 185 27.60 9.39 -12.36
C GLU A 185 27.54 8.76 -13.75
N GLY A 186 27.64 9.57 -14.80
CA GLY A 186 27.61 9.11 -16.20
C GLY A 186 26.25 8.59 -16.67
N ARG A 187 25.16 8.88 -15.92
CA ARG A 187 23.80 8.39 -16.29
C ARG A 187 23.39 8.82 -17.71
N GLU A 188 23.82 10.00 -18.11
CA GLU A 188 23.56 10.61 -19.42
C GLU A 188 24.34 9.95 -20.57
N GLU A 189 25.41 9.22 -20.29
CA GLU A 189 26.21 8.50 -21.26
C GLU A 189 25.55 7.20 -21.74
N PHE A 190 24.66 6.63 -20.90
CA PHE A 190 24.01 5.36 -21.21
C PHE A 190 23.05 5.50 -22.39
N ARG A 191 23.30 4.73 -23.46
CA ARG A 191 22.55 4.79 -24.72
C ARG A 191 21.28 3.96 -24.71
N GLY A 192 21.13 3.03 -23.75
CA GLY A 192 19.93 2.22 -23.57
C GLY A 192 18.83 2.97 -22.83
N GLN A 193 17.73 2.28 -22.60
CA GLN A 193 16.60 2.81 -21.85
C GLN A 193 16.82 2.63 -20.34
N VAL A 194 16.44 3.65 -19.55
CA VAL A 194 16.41 3.54 -18.08
C VAL A 194 15.02 3.88 -17.58
N VAL A 195 14.43 2.97 -16.79
CA VAL A 195 13.06 3.09 -16.29
C VAL A 195 13.03 2.92 -14.77
N HIS A 196 12.08 3.62 -14.13
CA HIS A 196 11.75 3.37 -12.73
C HIS A 196 10.45 2.56 -12.65
N PRO A 197 10.36 1.49 -11.82
CA PRO A 197 9.19 0.61 -11.77
C PRO A 197 7.88 1.30 -11.40
N GLN A 198 7.92 2.42 -10.69
CA GLN A 198 6.73 3.19 -10.32
C GLN A 198 5.98 3.76 -11.53
N HIS A 199 6.72 4.07 -12.61
CA HIS A 199 6.17 4.60 -13.86
C HIS A 199 6.60 3.69 -15.02
N TRP A 200 6.11 2.45 -15.01
CA TRP A 200 6.45 1.46 -16.01
C TRP A 200 5.78 1.79 -17.35
N PRO A 201 6.54 1.99 -18.43
CA PRO A 201 5.96 2.24 -19.74
C PRO A 201 5.19 1.00 -20.22
N GLN A 202 3.96 1.19 -20.73
CA GLN A 202 3.10 0.08 -21.15
C GLN A 202 3.63 -0.66 -22.39
N ASP A 203 4.37 0.03 -23.23
CA ASP A 203 4.97 -0.44 -24.48
C ASP A 203 6.42 -0.92 -24.32
N LEU A 204 6.93 -1.01 -23.08
CA LEU A 204 8.31 -1.44 -22.83
C LEU A 204 8.50 -2.91 -23.15
N ASP A 205 9.20 -3.19 -24.25
CA ASP A 205 9.59 -4.53 -24.64
C ASP A 205 10.99 -4.88 -24.10
N SER A 206 11.07 -5.96 -23.34
CA SER A 206 12.32 -6.53 -22.81
C SER A 206 12.80 -7.75 -23.58
N THR A 207 12.09 -8.17 -24.63
CA THR A 207 12.37 -9.40 -25.36
C THR A 207 13.78 -9.38 -25.97
N GLY A 208 14.55 -10.42 -25.66
CA GLY A 208 15.91 -10.59 -26.16
C GLY A 208 16.94 -9.58 -25.63
N LYS A 209 16.58 -8.68 -24.71
CA LYS A 209 17.48 -7.68 -24.13
C LYS A 209 18.23 -8.21 -22.91
N ARG A 210 19.43 -7.68 -22.68
CA ARG A 210 20.13 -7.78 -21.39
C ARG A 210 19.55 -6.74 -20.47
N VAL A 211 18.91 -7.19 -19.39
CA VAL A 211 18.25 -6.30 -18.44
C VAL A 211 19.05 -6.24 -17.13
N LEU A 212 19.36 -5.04 -16.69
CA LEU A 212 19.97 -4.79 -15.38
C LEU A 212 18.93 -4.19 -14.43
N VAL A 213 18.61 -4.92 -13.37
CA VAL A 213 17.72 -4.44 -12.29
C VAL A 213 18.56 -4.00 -11.11
N ILE A 214 18.58 -2.70 -10.84
CA ILE A 214 19.33 -2.10 -9.72
C ILE A 214 18.46 -2.08 -8.48
N GLY A 215 18.80 -2.90 -7.50
CA GLY A 215 18.08 -3.05 -6.22
C GLY A 215 17.94 -4.51 -5.80
N SER A 216 17.58 -4.72 -4.53
CA SER A 216 17.36 -6.06 -3.92
C SER A 216 16.08 -6.14 -3.08
N GLY A 217 15.24 -5.11 -3.12
CA GLY A 217 13.98 -5.07 -2.39
C GLY A 217 12.85 -5.84 -3.08
N ALA A 218 11.64 -5.76 -2.53
CA ALA A 218 10.45 -6.46 -3.02
C ALA A 218 10.21 -6.26 -4.53
N THR A 219 10.42 -5.05 -5.04
CA THR A 219 10.27 -4.74 -6.47
C THR A 219 11.29 -5.50 -7.32
N ALA A 220 12.56 -5.51 -6.94
CA ALA A 220 13.61 -6.19 -7.71
C ALA A 220 13.40 -7.71 -7.73
N VAL A 221 13.13 -8.34 -6.57
CA VAL A 221 12.91 -9.79 -6.50
C VAL A 221 11.63 -10.24 -7.21
N THR A 222 10.73 -9.31 -7.49
CA THR A 222 9.51 -9.54 -8.28
C THR A 222 9.76 -9.37 -9.78
N LEU A 223 10.47 -8.30 -10.17
CA LEU A 223 10.78 -8.01 -11.56
C LEU A 223 11.71 -9.05 -12.21
N VAL A 224 12.76 -9.46 -11.49
CA VAL A 224 13.78 -10.36 -12.04
C VAL A 224 13.20 -11.66 -12.61
N PRO A 225 12.39 -12.45 -11.87
CA PRO A 225 11.81 -13.66 -12.42
C PRO A 225 10.77 -13.38 -13.52
N ALA A 226 10.04 -12.26 -13.46
CA ALA A 226 9.07 -11.89 -14.48
C ALA A 226 9.75 -11.54 -15.82
N LEU A 227 10.78 -10.69 -15.78
CA LEU A 227 11.54 -10.30 -16.97
C LEU A 227 12.38 -11.45 -17.54
N ALA A 228 12.85 -12.37 -16.71
CA ALA A 228 13.60 -13.55 -17.15
C ALA A 228 12.78 -14.51 -18.04
N GLY A 229 11.48 -14.28 -18.17
CA GLY A 229 10.63 -15.01 -19.12
C GLY A 229 10.80 -14.58 -20.58
N THR A 230 11.20 -13.33 -20.84
CA THR A 230 11.28 -12.73 -22.17
C THR A 230 12.66 -12.15 -22.50
N ALA A 231 13.37 -11.64 -21.51
CA ALA A 231 14.72 -11.08 -21.69
C ALA A 231 15.75 -12.16 -22.06
N ALA A 232 16.81 -11.77 -22.76
CA ALA A 232 17.95 -12.65 -23.02
C ALA A 232 18.64 -13.06 -21.71
N HIS A 233 18.80 -12.12 -20.80
CA HIS A 233 19.31 -12.35 -19.44
C HIS A 233 18.96 -11.19 -18.53
N VAL A 234 18.68 -11.49 -17.24
CA VAL A 234 18.40 -10.46 -16.23
C VAL A 234 19.47 -10.53 -15.13
N THR A 235 20.17 -9.41 -14.91
CA THR A 235 21.11 -9.28 -13.80
C THR A 235 20.50 -8.43 -12.70
N MET A 236 20.35 -8.97 -11.49
CA MET A 236 20.01 -8.21 -10.30
C MET A 236 21.29 -7.64 -9.69
N LEU A 237 21.44 -6.33 -9.73
CA LEU A 237 22.57 -5.63 -9.10
C LEU A 237 22.14 -5.05 -7.75
N GLN A 238 22.84 -5.43 -6.69
CA GLN A 238 22.56 -4.97 -5.34
C GLN A 238 23.83 -4.48 -4.64
N ARG A 239 23.70 -3.40 -3.90
CA ARG A 239 24.78 -2.89 -3.01
C ARG A 239 24.90 -3.76 -1.76
N THR A 240 23.76 -4.16 -1.21
CA THR A 240 23.63 -4.95 0.00
C THR A 240 22.53 -5.99 -0.23
N PRO A 241 22.77 -7.27 0.11
CA PRO A 241 21.75 -8.30 0.01
C PRO A 241 20.49 -7.98 0.84
N SER A 242 19.36 -8.56 0.44
CA SER A 242 18.14 -8.61 1.24
C SER A 242 17.82 -10.04 1.64
N TYR A 243 17.05 -10.22 2.73
CA TYR A 243 16.48 -11.53 3.02
C TYR A 243 15.40 -11.85 1.99
N VAL A 244 15.57 -12.98 1.31
CA VAL A 244 14.61 -13.52 0.35
C VAL A 244 14.14 -14.88 0.82
N MET A 245 12.83 -15.07 0.90
CA MET A 245 12.25 -16.31 1.40
C MET A 245 11.20 -16.85 0.42
N PRO A 246 11.35 -18.10 -0.04
CA PRO A 246 10.34 -18.74 -0.85
C PRO A 246 9.13 -19.08 0.00
N VAL A 247 7.95 -18.77 -0.54
CA VAL A 247 6.65 -19.04 0.07
C VAL A 247 5.78 -19.80 -0.93
N PRO A 248 4.86 -20.67 -0.48
CA PRO A 248 3.88 -21.27 -1.39
C PRO A 248 2.99 -20.19 -2.01
N ALA A 249 2.77 -20.23 -3.33
CA ALA A 249 1.82 -19.34 -3.99
C ALA A 249 0.37 -19.66 -3.60
N LYS A 250 0.06 -20.94 -3.30
CA LYS A 250 -1.26 -21.41 -2.87
C LYS A 250 -1.20 -21.92 -1.43
N ASP A 251 -2.13 -21.48 -0.60
CA ASP A 251 -2.32 -22.05 0.74
C ASP A 251 -3.28 -23.24 0.66
N ARG A 252 -2.73 -24.44 0.49
CA ARG A 252 -3.50 -25.68 0.35
C ARG A 252 -4.45 -25.92 1.53
N LEU A 253 -4.00 -25.62 2.76
CA LEU A 253 -4.83 -25.80 3.95
C LEU A 253 -6.00 -24.79 3.98
N ALA A 254 -5.75 -23.53 3.63
CA ALA A 254 -6.82 -22.55 3.53
C ALA A 254 -7.85 -22.95 2.47
N ASN A 255 -7.41 -23.43 1.31
CA ASN A 255 -8.29 -23.89 0.24
C ASN A 255 -9.13 -25.12 0.69
N GLN A 256 -8.52 -26.07 1.42
CA GLN A 256 -9.25 -27.21 2.00
C GLN A 256 -10.26 -26.77 3.07
N LEU A 257 -9.90 -25.82 3.94
CA LEU A 257 -10.83 -25.29 4.95
C LEU A 257 -12.03 -24.60 4.29
N ARG A 258 -11.82 -23.87 3.21
CA ARG A 258 -12.91 -23.24 2.45
C ARG A 258 -13.83 -24.28 1.80
N SER A 259 -13.26 -25.32 1.23
CA SER A 259 -14.02 -26.42 0.61
C SER A 259 -14.85 -27.21 1.64
N LEU A 260 -14.36 -27.37 2.88
CA LEU A 260 -15.03 -28.15 3.93
C LEU A 260 -16.04 -27.33 4.75
N LEU A 261 -15.73 -26.05 5.04
CA LEU A 261 -16.51 -25.21 5.95
C LEU A 261 -17.35 -24.14 5.23
N GLY A 262 -17.26 -24.09 3.90
CA GLY A 262 -17.82 -23.02 3.08
C GLY A 262 -16.94 -21.77 3.06
N GLU A 263 -17.23 -20.85 2.14
CA GLU A 263 -16.37 -19.70 1.83
C GLU A 263 -16.11 -18.81 3.04
N GLU A 264 -17.15 -18.39 3.75
CA GLU A 264 -17.00 -17.42 4.85
C GLU A 264 -16.34 -18.03 6.08
N ARG A 265 -16.82 -19.18 6.55
CA ARG A 265 -16.23 -19.84 7.75
C ARG A 265 -14.83 -20.34 7.46
N GLY A 266 -14.61 -20.93 6.30
CA GLY A 266 -13.28 -21.38 5.88
C GLY A 266 -12.30 -20.23 5.78
N TYR A 267 -12.72 -19.09 5.22
CA TYR A 267 -11.90 -17.88 5.19
C TYR A 267 -11.56 -17.36 6.58
N ALA A 268 -12.56 -17.26 7.47
CA ALA A 268 -12.32 -16.78 8.85
C ALA A 268 -11.31 -17.67 9.61
N VAL A 269 -11.41 -18.99 9.48
CA VAL A 269 -10.47 -19.94 10.10
C VAL A 269 -9.09 -19.84 9.46
N ALA A 270 -9.00 -19.78 8.12
CA ALA A 270 -7.74 -19.60 7.40
C ALA A 270 -7.05 -18.28 7.78
N ARG A 271 -7.80 -17.17 7.82
CA ARG A 271 -7.32 -15.87 8.25
C ARG A 271 -6.73 -15.91 9.65
N ARG A 272 -7.46 -16.50 10.62
CA ARG A 272 -6.97 -16.64 12.00
C ARG A 272 -5.71 -17.47 12.09
N LYS A 273 -5.65 -18.61 11.37
CA LYS A 273 -4.46 -19.45 11.27
C LYS A 273 -3.26 -18.65 10.73
N ASN A 274 -3.44 -17.91 9.63
CA ASN A 274 -2.37 -17.15 8.99
C ASN A 274 -1.88 -15.99 9.85
N ILE A 275 -2.78 -15.29 10.57
CA ILE A 275 -2.40 -14.28 11.57
C ILE A 275 -1.49 -14.88 12.64
N LEU A 276 -1.88 -16.01 13.23
CA LEU A 276 -1.09 -16.69 14.27
C LEU A 276 0.26 -17.15 13.71
N GLN A 277 0.29 -17.68 12.50
CA GLN A 277 1.51 -18.12 11.83
C GLN A 277 2.47 -16.93 11.57
N GLN A 278 1.98 -15.81 11.04
CA GLN A 278 2.80 -14.61 10.82
C GLN A 278 3.39 -14.10 12.14
N GLN A 279 2.58 -14.03 13.19
CA GLN A 279 3.05 -13.61 14.52
C GLN A 279 4.10 -14.57 15.10
N ALA A 280 3.91 -15.88 14.91
CA ALA A 280 4.87 -16.88 15.38
C ALA A 280 6.21 -16.76 14.64
N VAL A 281 6.19 -16.62 13.31
CA VAL A 281 7.39 -16.41 12.49
C VAL A 281 8.11 -15.13 12.89
N TRP A 282 7.39 -14.03 13.03
CA TRP A 282 7.97 -12.76 13.45
C TRP A 282 8.62 -12.86 14.84
N ARG A 283 7.90 -13.41 15.83
CA ARG A 283 8.43 -13.61 17.20
C ARG A 283 9.66 -14.52 17.21
N PHE A 284 9.67 -15.58 16.39
CA PHE A 284 10.82 -16.45 16.24
C PHE A 284 12.03 -15.68 15.69
N CYS A 285 11.84 -14.88 14.65
CA CYS A 285 12.90 -14.05 14.07
C CYS A 285 13.47 -13.04 15.08
N GLN A 286 12.60 -12.38 15.85
CA GLN A 286 13.02 -11.42 16.88
C GLN A 286 13.73 -12.09 18.07
N LYS A 287 13.23 -13.23 18.52
CA LYS A 287 13.80 -13.92 19.70
C LYS A 287 15.08 -14.70 19.36
N TYR A 288 15.17 -15.25 18.15
CA TYR A 288 16.26 -16.12 17.72
C TYR A 288 16.83 -15.71 16.36
N PRO A 289 17.33 -14.46 16.20
CA PRO A 289 17.69 -13.91 14.89
C PRO A 289 18.81 -14.74 14.21
N LYS A 290 19.81 -15.19 14.96
CA LYS A 290 20.89 -16.04 14.44
C LYS A 290 20.40 -17.39 13.92
N ALA A 291 19.41 -18.00 14.57
CA ALA A 291 18.81 -19.26 14.14
C ALA A 291 17.95 -19.05 12.89
N ALA A 292 17.14 -17.99 12.87
CA ALA A 292 16.34 -17.60 11.71
C ALA A 292 17.22 -17.33 10.48
N ARG A 293 18.31 -16.58 10.64
CA ARG A 293 19.30 -16.32 9.59
C ARG A 293 19.91 -17.62 9.02
N ARG A 294 20.31 -18.56 9.92
CA ARG A 294 20.85 -19.86 9.48
C ARG A 294 19.82 -20.67 8.70
N LEU A 295 18.56 -20.65 9.15
CA LEU A 295 17.47 -21.37 8.50
C LEU A 295 17.18 -20.82 7.10
N ILE A 296 17.06 -19.51 6.96
CA ILE A 296 16.83 -18.83 5.67
C ILE A 296 17.99 -19.15 4.70
N ARG A 297 19.23 -18.99 5.14
CA ARG A 297 20.41 -19.31 4.33
C ARG A 297 20.45 -20.77 3.89
N ARG A 298 20.14 -21.72 4.80
CA ARG A 298 20.08 -23.15 4.47
C ARG A 298 19.01 -23.44 3.43
N TYR A 299 17.86 -22.75 3.52
CA TYR A 299 16.77 -22.91 2.57
C TYR A 299 17.14 -22.35 1.19
N ASN A 300 17.71 -21.15 1.15
CA ASN A 300 18.18 -20.54 -0.11
C ASN A 300 19.26 -21.41 -0.79
N ARG A 301 20.21 -21.96 -0.01
CA ARG A 301 21.25 -22.85 -0.54
C ARG A 301 20.69 -24.11 -1.20
N LYS A 302 19.56 -24.62 -0.72
CA LYS A 302 18.89 -25.79 -1.33
C LYS A 302 18.22 -25.49 -2.68
N LEU A 303 17.86 -24.23 -2.91
CA LEU A 303 17.13 -23.81 -4.12
C LEU A 303 18.05 -23.28 -5.21
N LEU A 304 19.31 -23.02 -4.89
CA LEU A 304 20.32 -22.49 -5.79
C LEU A 304 21.26 -23.62 -6.29
N PRO A 305 21.98 -23.40 -7.37
CA PRO A 305 22.96 -24.36 -7.87
C PRO A 305 24.02 -24.73 -6.81
N ALA A 306 24.59 -25.92 -6.91
CA ALA A 306 25.69 -26.32 -6.06
C ALA A 306 26.88 -25.35 -6.22
N GLY A 307 27.46 -24.91 -5.10
CA GLY A 307 28.57 -23.96 -5.12
C GLY A 307 28.17 -22.49 -5.29
N TYR A 308 26.87 -22.16 -5.44
CA TYR A 308 26.43 -20.77 -5.55
C TYR A 308 26.81 -19.95 -4.30
N PRO A 309 27.36 -18.71 -4.46
CA PRO A 309 27.86 -17.90 -3.34
C PRO A 309 26.72 -17.24 -2.54
N VAL A 310 25.93 -18.08 -1.81
CA VAL A 310 24.77 -17.63 -1.02
C VAL A 310 25.15 -16.58 0.02
N ASP A 311 26.35 -16.68 0.56
CA ASP A 311 26.82 -15.77 1.62
C ASP A 311 27.16 -14.38 1.09
N GLU A 312 27.49 -14.25 -0.19
CA GLU A 312 27.70 -13.00 -0.86
C GLU A 312 26.36 -12.34 -1.30
N HIS A 313 25.43 -13.15 -1.83
CA HIS A 313 24.27 -12.60 -2.51
C HIS A 313 22.97 -12.65 -1.69
N PHE A 314 22.88 -13.51 -0.65
CA PHE A 314 21.63 -13.72 0.11
C PHE A 314 21.86 -13.78 1.63
N ASN A 315 22.91 -13.14 2.13
CA ASN A 315 23.21 -13.06 3.55
C ASN A 315 23.42 -11.61 3.99
N PRO A 316 22.34 -10.87 4.24
CA PRO A 316 22.42 -9.46 4.64
C PRO A 316 23.16 -9.25 5.96
N PRO A 317 23.79 -8.06 6.18
CA PRO A 317 24.53 -7.76 7.40
C PRO A 317 23.63 -7.45 8.62
N TYR A 318 22.31 -7.35 8.43
CA TYR A 318 21.31 -7.06 9.46
C TYR A 318 20.51 -8.31 9.83
N ASP A 319 19.74 -8.27 10.92
CA ASP A 319 18.91 -9.40 11.35
C ASP A 319 17.57 -9.48 10.60
N PRO A 320 16.95 -10.67 10.51
CA PRO A 320 15.64 -10.83 9.88
C PRO A 320 14.59 -9.92 10.53
N TRP A 321 13.88 -9.12 9.72
CA TRP A 321 12.89 -8.12 10.09
C TRP A 321 13.43 -6.77 10.61
N ASP A 322 14.72 -6.53 10.66
CA ASP A 322 15.27 -5.17 10.79
C ASP A 322 14.97 -4.36 9.54
N GLN A 323 14.94 -5.05 8.40
CA GLN A 323 14.39 -4.59 7.13
C GLN A 323 13.42 -5.63 6.59
N ARG A 324 12.75 -5.34 5.47
CA ARG A 324 11.74 -6.23 4.91
C ARG A 324 12.33 -7.58 4.49
N LEU A 325 11.62 -8.66 4.82
CA LEU A 325 11.88 -9.99 4.31
C LEU A 325 11.07 -10.19 3.03
N CYS A 326 11.74 -10.33 1.89
CA CYS A 326 11.09 -10.40 0.58
C CYS A 326 10.56 -11.83 0.31
N ALA A 327 9.27 -11.94 0.02
CA ALA A 327 8.64 -13.20 -0.35
C ALA A 327 8.76 -13.48 -1.84
N VAL A 328 9.14 -14.70 -2.23
CA VAL A 328 9.19 -15.17 -3.62
C VAL A 328 8.32 -16.42 -3.79
N PRO A 329 7.16 -16.30 -4.48
CA PRO A 329 6.23 -17.41 -4.64
C PRO A 329 6.86 -18.60 -5.34
N ASN A 330 6.75 -19.78 -4.73
CA ASN A 330 7.32 -21.03 -5.22
C ASN A 330 8.82 -20.94 -5.58
N GLY A 331 9.55 -19.96 -4.99
CA GLY A 331 10.97 -19.75 -5.25
C GLY A 331 11.30 -19.36 -6.69
N ASP A 332 10.46 -18.59 -7.36
CA ASP A 332 10.59 -18.23 -8.77
C ASP A 332 11.90 -17.50 -9.10
N LEU A 333 12.37 -16.58 -8.24
CA LEU A 333 13.69 -15.95 -8.39
C LEU A 333 14.82 -16.99 -8.40
N PHE A 334 14.80 -17.90 -7.44
CA PHE A 334 15.83 -18.95 -7.35
C PHE A 334 15.78 -19.91 -8.54
N ARG A 335 14.57 -20.17 -9.07
CA ARG A 335 14.40 -20.96 -10.27
C ARG A 335 15.00 -20.27 -11.48
N ALA A 336 14.74 -18.96 -11.68
CA ALA A 336 15.31 -18.18 -12.77
C ALA A 336 16.87 -18.18 -12.73
N ILE A 337 17.45 -18.08 -11.51
CA ILE A 337 18.91 -18.16 -11.32
C ILE A 337 19.42 -19.58 -11.63
N ARG A 338 18.76 -20.62 -11.17
CA ARG A 338 19.16 -22.01 -11.40
C ARG A 338 19.11 -22.40 -12.88
N GLU A 339 18.16 -21.84 -13.63
CA GLU A 339 18.00 -22.05 -15.06
C GLU A 339 18.93 -21.17 -15.90
N GLY A 340 19.79 -20.35 -15.29
CA GLY A 340 20.75 -19.49 -15.98
C GLY A 340 20.11 -18.25 -16.65
N ARG A 341 18.81 -18.02 -16.45
CA ARG A 341 18.08 -16.87 -17.04
C ARG A 341 18.25 -15.59 -16.23
N ALA A 342 18.67 -15.71 -14.99
CA ALA A 342 18.99 -14.56 -14.15
C ALA A 342 20.30 -14.79 -13.38
N SER A 343 20.94 -13.69 -12.99
CA SER A 343 22.13 -13.68 -12.13
C SER A 343 22.04 -12.56 -11.09
N VAL A 344 22.87 -12.64 -10.05
CA VAL A 344 23.00 -11.61 -9.02
C VAL A 344 24.44 -11.10 -9.00
N ALA A 345 24.60 -9.79 -8.95
CA ALA A 345 25.85 -9.11 -8.67
C ALA A 345 25.69 -8.30 -7.38
N THR A 346 26.63 -8.48 -6.45
CA THR A 346 26.67 -7.71 -5.20
C THR A 346 27.88 -6.80 -5.22
N ASP A 347 27.67 -5.53 -5.57
CA ASP A 347 28.71 -4.51 -5.69
C ASP A 347 28.08 -3.11 -5.77
N ARG A 348 28.91 -2.11 -5.73
CA ARG A 348 28.51 -0.70 -5.90
C ARG A 348 28.75 -0.24 -7.32
N ILE A 349 27.89 0.65 -7.79
CA ILE A 349 28.05 1.32 -9.09
C ILE A 349 29.06 2.44 -8.91
N ALA A 350 30.16 2.38 -9.65
CA ALA A 350 31.10 3.48 -9.78
C ALA A 350 30.53 4.54 -10.73
N ARG A 351 30.11 4.14 -11.95
CA ARG A 351 29.48 5.03 -12.91
C ARG A 351 28.68 4.25 -13.96
N PHE A 352 27.79 4.95 -14.64
CA PHE A 352 27.19 4.46 -15.89
C PHE A 352 28.18 4.64 -17.04
N THR A 353 28.05 3.80 -18.06
CA THR A 353 28.80 3.82 -19.31
C THR A 353 27.83 3.83 -20.49
N ALA A 354 28.34 3.99 -21.69
CA ALA A 354 27.49 3.98 -22.89
C ALA A 354 26.70 2.66 -23.10
N THR A 355 27.20 1.53 -22.55
CA THR A 355 26.62 0.19 -22.76
C THR A 355 26.22 -0.54 -21.48
N GLY A 356 26.26 0.14 -20.33
CA GLY A 356 25.91 -0.50 -19.06
C GLY A 356 26.39 0.26 -17.83
N VAL A 357 26.91 -0.44 -16.84
CA VAL A 357 27.46 0.15 -15.60
C VAL A 357 28.84 -0.41 -15.26
N LEU A 358 29.75 0.45 -14.84
CA LEU A 358 31.04 0.09 -14.23
C LEU A 358 30.84 -0.02 -12.72
N LEU A 359 31.29 -1.11 -12.13
CA LEU A 359 31.25 -1.35 -10.70
C LEU A 359 32.55 -0.89 -10.00
N GLU A 360 32.50 -0.68 -8.67
CA GLU A 360 33.69 -0.32 -7.88
C GLU A 360 34.80 -1.39 -7.95
N SER A 361 34.42 -2.66 -8.14
CA SER A 361 35.39 -3.76 -8.37
C SER A 361 36.13 -3.70 -9.71
N GLY A 362 35.79 -2.76 -10.60
CA GLY A 362 36.30 -2.67 -11.97
C GLY A 362 35.55 -3.57 -12.98
N ARG A 363 34.59 -4.38 -12.54
CA ARG A 363 33.75 -5.19 -13.42
C ARG A 363 32.72 -4.31 -14.14
N THR A 364 32.54 -4.52 -15.44
CA THR A 364 31.43 -3.90 -16.20
C THR A 364 30.27 -4.87 -16.36
N LEU A 365 29.05 -4.38 -16.15
CA LEU A 365 27.80 -5.08 -16.44
C LEU A 365 27.16 -4.42 -17.66
N GLU A 366 27.13 -5.16 -18.75
CA GLU A 366 26.49 -4.74 -19.99
C GLU A 366 24.97 -4.84 -19.86
N ALA A 367 24.26 -3.84 -20.38
CA ALA A 367 22.81 -3.79 -20.37
C ALA A 367 22.26 -3.03 -21.58
N ASP A 368 21.10 -3.47 -22.08
CA ASP A 368 20.33 -2.78 -23.11
C ASP A 368 19.15 -2.01 -22.46
N LEU A 369 18.73 -2.48 -21.28
CA LEU A 369 17.70 -1.88 -20.45
C LEU A 369 18.16 -1.88 -18.98
N ILE A 370 18.07 -0.73 -18.32
CA ILE A 370 18.34 -0.60 -16.88
C ILE A 370 17.04 -0.25 -16.16
N VAL A 371 16.72 -1.01 -15.12
CA VAL A 371 15.56 -0.78 -14.25
C VAL A 371 16.04 -0.32 -12.86
N THR A 372 15.73 0.91 -12.48
CA THR A 372 16.12 1.49 -11.18
C THR A 372 15.10 1.13 -10.10
N ALA A 373 15.16 -0.12 -9.61
CA ALA A 373 14.34 -0.60 -8.49
C ALA A 373 14.91 -0.13 -7.14
N THR A 374 15.29 1.15 -7.05
CA THR A 374 16.07 1.77 -5.98
C THR A 374 15.23 2.31 -4.83
N GLY A 375 13.94 2.09 -4.87
CA GLY A 375 12.98 2.38 -3.83
C GLY A 375 12.01 3.51 -4.15
N LEU A 376 11.24 3.90 -3.15
CA LEU A 376 10.15 4.86 -3.27
C LEU A 376 10.44 6.09 -2.41
N ASN A 377 9.83 7.20 -2.74
CA ASN A 377 9.74 8.36 -1.87
C ASN A 377 8.56 8.20 -0.91
N VAL A 378 8.75 8.57 0.34
CA VAL A 378 7.69 8.56 1.36
C VAL A 378 7.12 9.97 1.50
N GLN A 379 5.81 10.04 1.62
CA GLN A 379 5.07 11.27 1.86
C GLN A 379 4.00 11.00 2.92
N ALA A 380 4.14 11.63 4.08
CA ALA A 380 3.18 11.44 5.15
C ALA A 380 1.82 12.04 4.80
N MET A 381 0.74 11.38 5.25
CA MET A 381 -0.65 11.89 5.15
C MET A 381 -1.06 12.36 3.74
N GLY A 382 -0.50 11.74 2.68
CA GLY A 382 -0.78 12.16 1.30
C GLY A 382 -0.23 13.55 0.92
N GLY A 383 0.59 14.15 1.77
CA GLY A 383 1.15 15.49 1.56
C GLY A 383 0.21 16.64 1.89
N ILE A 384 -0.85 16.40 2.65
CA ILE A 384 -1.82 17.42 3.07
C ILE A 384 -1.16 18.35 4.08
N GLU A 385 -1.23 19.66 3.85
CA GLU A 385 -0.84 20.68 4.81
C GLU A 385 -1.97 20.90 5.82
N LEU A 386 -1.67 20.74 7.11
CA LEU A 386 -2.64 20.86 8.19
C LEU A 386 -2.44 22.16 8.97
N THR A 387 -3.55 22.83 9.31
CA THR A 387 -3.58 24.01 10.17
C THR A 387 -4.66 23.82 11.23
N VAL A 388 -4.41 24.19 12.47
CA VAL A 388 -5.37 24.16 13.58
C VAL A 388 -5.47 25.56 14.17
N ASP A 389 -6.66 26.16 14.12
CA ASP A 389 -6.95 27.52 14.65
C ASP A 389 -5.92 28.58 14.17
N GLY A 390 -5.51 28.49 12.91
CA GLY A 390 -4.54 29.39 12.29
C GLY A 390 -3.07 28.97 12.41
N GLU A 391 -2.76 28.00 13.26
CA GLU A 391 -1.38 27.56 13.48
C GLU A 391 -1.03 26.33 12.63
N PRO A 392 0.06 26.35 11.85
CA PRO A 392 0.49 25.22 11.04
C PRO A 392 0.88 24.01 11.88
N VAL A 393 0.44 22.82 11.49
CA VAL A 393 0.80 21.55 12.14
C VAL A 393 2.06 20.98 11.49
N ARG A 394 3.16 20.96 12.24
CA ARG A 394 4.38 20.25 11.84
C ARG A 394 4.29 18.80 12.27
N LEU A 395 4.17 17.87 11.33
CA LEU A 395 3.99 16.44 11.64
C LEU A 395 5.10 15.89 12.55
N ALA A 396 6.33 16.34 12.37
CA ALA A 396 7.48 15.94 13.19
C ALA A 396 7.34 16.29 14.68
N ASP A 397 6.54 17.30 15.00
CA ASP A 397 6.30 17.77 16.36
C ASP A 397 5.10 17.06 17.00
N THR A 398 4.37 16.21 16.23
CA THR A 398 3.21 15.48 16.73
C THR A 398 3.57 14.07 17.20
N VAL A 399 2.80 13.56 18.13
CA VAL A 399 2.88 12.18 18.63
C VAL A 399 1.64 11.41 18.22
N ALA A 400 1.83 10.22 17.67
CA ALA A 400 0.74 9.35 17.22
C ALA A 400 -0.05 8.81 18.42
N TYR A 401 -1.35 9.06 18.45
CA TYR A 401 -2.28 8.51 19.42
C TYR A 401 -2.97 7.27 18.86
N LYS A 402 -2.85 6.13 19.54
CA LYS A 402 -3.36 4.81 19.11
C LYS A 402 -2.95 4.41 17.66
N GLY A 403 -1.93 5.09 17.10
CA GLY A 403 -1.49 4.91 15.71
C GLY A 403 -2.50 5.36 14.65
N MET A 404 -3.45 6.24 15.00
CA MET A 404 -4.50 6.73 14.11
C MET A 404 -4.85 8.21 14.21
N MET A 405 -4.46 8.90 15.26
CA MET A 405 -4.64 10.34 15.42
C MET A 405 -3.32 11.00 15.80
N LEU A 406 -3.27 12.32 15.76
CA LEU A 406 -2.09 13.12 16.08
C LEU A 406 -2.35 13.99 17.32
N SER A 407 -1.35 14.11 18.20
CA SER A 407 -1.46 15.00 19.36
C SER A 407 -1.77 16.44 18.91
N GLY A 408 -2.74 17.08 19.57
CA GLY A 408 -3.14 18.45 19.29
C GLY A 408 -4.01 18.65 18.05
N VAL A 409 -4.22 17.64 17.21
CA VAL A 409 -5.00 17.77 15.96
C VAL A 409 -6.41 17.20 16.16
N PRO A 410 -7.45 18.06 16.17
CA PRO A 410 -8.82 17.63 16.38
C PRO A 410 -9.39 16.91 15.16
N ASN A 411 -10.28 15.96 15.36
CA ASN A 411 -11.12 15.32 14.33
C ASN A 411 -10.34 14.90 13.06
N PHE A 412 -9.11 14.47 13.24
CA PHE A 412 -8.24 13.96 12.17
C PHE A 412 -7.79 12.54 12.51
N ALA A 413 -8.15 11.59 11.66
CA ALA A 413 -7.70 10.22 11.74
C ALA A 413 -6.92 9.83 10.50
N TYR A 414 -5.98 8.90 10.62
CA TYR A 414 -5.21 8.39 9.48
C TYR A 414 -5.04 6.87 9.56
N ALA A 415 -4.83 6.25 8.41
CA ALA A 415 -4.63 4.82 8.29
C ALA A 415 -3.23 4.48 7.79
N ILE A 416 -2.39 3.90 8.66
CA ILE A 416 -1.11 3.28 8.32
C ILE A 416 -1.11 1.86 8.86
N GLY A 417 -0.83 0.88 7.99
CA GLY A 417 -0.82 -0.54 8.31
C GLY A 417 0.47 -1.00 9.01
N TYR A 418 0.59 -2.31 9.19
CA TYR A 418 1.80 -2.91 9.76
C TYR A 418 2.95 -2.92 8.75
N THR A 419 4.17 -2.74 9.24
CA THR A 419 5.41 -2.96 8.48
C THR A 419 5.88 -4.42 8.52
N ASN A 420 5.41 -5.21 9.50
CA ASN A 420 5.80 -6.59 9.76
C ASN A 420 4.68 -7.62 9.53
N SER A 421 3.53 -7.20 9.04
CA SER A 421 2.35 -8.02 8.79
C SER A 421 1.49 -7.41 7.70
N SER A 422 0.37 -8.06 7.37
CA SER A 422 -0.56 -7.56 6.36
C SER A 422 -1.16 -6.21 6.73
N TRP A 423 -1.18 -5.30 5.77
CA TRP A 423 -1.60 -3.90 5.91
C TRP A 423 -3.01 -3.74 6.47
N THR A 424 -3.95 -4.47 5.89
CA THR A 424 -5.38 -4.36 6.22
C THR A 424 -5.75 -4.87 7.61
N LEU A 425 -4.91 -5.71 8.22
CA LEU A 425 -5.11 -6.14 9.60
C LEU A 425 -5.13 -4.94 10.57
N LYS A 426 -4.22 -3.98 10.37
CA LYS A 426 -4.21 -2.75 11.18
C LYS A 426 -5.34 -1.82 10.76
N VAL A 427 -5.48 -1.60 9.45
CA VAL A 427 -6.48 -0.67 8.91
C VAL A 427 -7.90 -1.05 9.33
N GLY A 428 -8.27 -2.33 9.29
CA GLY A 428 -9.58 -2.78 9.76
C GLY A 428 -9.85 -2.39 11.22
N LEU A 429 -8.87 -2.61 12.11
CA LEU A 429 -8.98 -2.22 13.53
C LEU A 429 -9.09 -0.69 13.71
N LEU A 430 -8.35 0.09 12.91
CA LEU A 430 -8.43 1.55 12.95
C LEU A 430 -9.81 2.04 12.50
N CYS A 431 -10.37 1.47 11.43
CA CYS A 431 -11.70 1.81 10.95
C CYS A 431 -12.79 1.48 11.98
N GLU A 432 -12.72 0.30 12.60
CA GLU A 432 -13.64 -0.06 13.68
C GLU A 432 -13.54 0.89 14.89
N HIS A 433 -12.31 1.20 15.31
CA HIS A 433 -12.09 2.13 16.42
C HIS A 433 -12.59 3.54 16.10
N PHE A 434 -12.39 4.00 14.87
CA PHE A 434 -12.93 5.27 14.38
C PHE A 434 -14.47 5.30 14.48
N CYS A 435 -15.16 4.27 14.04
CA CYS A 435 -16.60 4.18 14.19
C CYS A 435 -17.03 4.17 15.65
N ARG A 436 -16.35 3.44 16.52
CA ARG A 436 -16.60 3.45 17.97
C ARG A 436 -16.39 4.84 18.58
N LEU A 437 -15.39 5.58 18.10
CA LEU A 437 -15.14 6.97 18.51
C LEU A 437 -16.31 7.87 18.13
N LEU A 438 -16.80 7.78 16.89
CA LEU A 438 -17.97 8.54 16.44
C LEU A 438 -19.21 8.21 17.27
N THR A 439 -19.49 6.92 17.54
CA THR A 439 -20.58 6.49 18.42
C THR A 439 -20.45 7.11 19.82
N ARG A 440 -19.21 7.17 20.35
CA ARG A 440 -18.97 7.75 21.67
C ARG A 440 -19.20 9.25 21.71
N MET A 441 -18.80 9.97 20.64
CA MET A 441 -19.05 11.40 20.49
C MET A 441 -20.55 11.69 20.42
N ASP A 442 -21.29 10.93 19.61
CA ASP A 442 -22.76 11.05 19.50
C ASP A 442 -23.44 10.85 20.87
N ALA A 443 -23.04 9.82 21.60
CA ALA A 443 -23.59 9.53 22.92
C ALA A 443 -23.30 10.62 23.97
N ARG A 444 -22.21 11.38 23.81
CA ARG A 444 -21.85 12.52 24.67
C ARG A 444 -22.39 13.86 24.18
N GLY A 445 -22.90 13.92 22.95
CA GLY A 445 -23.30 15.15 22.29
C GLY A 445 -22.16 16.13 22.16
N VAL A 446 -20.96 15.65 21.75
CA VAL A 446 -19.75 16.45 21.54
C VAL A 446 -19.35 16.45 20.07
N ASP A 447 -18.71 17.53 19.61
CA ASP A 447 -18.36 17.74 18.21
C ASP A 447 -16.86 17.57 17.94
N ILE A 448 -16.04 17.66 18.99
CA ILE A 448 -14.59 17.68 18.91
C ILE A 448 -14.01 16.52 19.71
N ALA A 449 -13.09 15.77 19.11
CA ALA A 449 -12.22 14.80 19.78
C ALA A 449 -10.77 15.13 19.46
N ARG A 450 -9.97 15.44 20.46
CA ARG A 450 -8.58 15.89 20.30
C ARG A 450 -7.67 15.09 21.26
N PRO A 451 -6.68 14.34 20.75
CA PRO A 451 -5.64 13.76 21.58
C PRO A 451 -4.76 14.86 22.18
N VAL A 452 -4.55 14.83 23.49
CA VAL A 452 -3.72 15.81 24.22
C VAL A 452 -2.62 15.06 24.95
N LEU A 453 -1.38 15.35 24.60
CA LEU A 453 -0.22 14.77 25.28
C LEU A 453 -0.05 15.48 26.64
N ALA A 454 -0.53 14.83 27.70
CA ALA A 454 -0.50 15.40 29.08
C ALA A 454 0.94 15.53 29.64
N ASP A 455 1.85 14.68 29.19
CA ASP A 455 3.26 14.67 29.62
C ASP A 455 4.18 15.06 28.44
N PRO A 456 4.53 16.34 28.30
CA PRO A 456 5.43 16.79 27.21
C PRO A 456 6.85 16.21 27.33
N ALA A 457 7.25 15.71 28.51
CA ALA A 457 8.55 15.11 28.75
C ALA A 457 8.56 13.59 28.42
N MET A 458 7.45 13.02 27.96
CA MET A 458 7.40 11.62 27.57
C MET A 458 8.46 11.31 26.50
N PRO A 459 9.32 10.30 26.70
CA PRO A 459 10.29 9.90 25.68
C PRO A 459 9.60 9.50 24.37
N THR A 460 10.07 10.04 23.27
CA THR A 460 9.54 9.74 21.95
C THR A 460 10.58 9.08 21.06
N ARG A 461 10.11 8.37 20.04
CA ARG A 461 10.90 7.72 19.00
C ARG A 461 10.20 7.85 17.65
N PRO A 462 10.87 7.55 16.53
CA PRO A 462 10.23 7.61 15.22
C PRO A 462 8.95 6.77 15.17
N PHE A 463 7.93 7.27 14.48
CA PHE A 463 6.65 6.55 14.29
C PHE A 463 6.85 5.26 13.51
N LEU A 464 7.60 5.32 12.40
CA LEU A 464 8.03 4.14 11.64
C LEU A 464 9.48 3.81 12.03
N ASP A 465 9.63 3.04 13.11
CA ASP A 465 10.93 2.56 13.59
C ASP A 465 11.34 1.31 12.78
N PHE A 466 11.81 1.55 11.54
CA PHE A 466 12.11 0.52 10.56
C PHE A 466 13.34 0.89 9.74
N GLY A 467 14.34 0.01 9.68
CA GLY A 467 15.66 0.27 9.11
C GLY A 467 15.74 0.39 7.58
N ALA A 468 14.62 0.37 6.87
CA ALA A 468 14.62 0.49 5.42
C ALA A 468 15.02 1.91 4.98
N GLY A 469 15.91 2.01 3.98
CA GLY A 469 16.48 3.27 3.53
C GLY A 469 15.47 4.32 3.09
N TYR A 470 14.32 3.92 2.54
CA TYR A 470 13.27 4.85 2.13
C TYR A 470 12.57 5.51 3.31
N ILE A 471 12.48 4.85 4.47
CA ILE A 471 11.99 5.44 5.72
C ILE A 471 13.05 6.35 6.34
N GLN A 472 14.30 5.90 6.38
CA GLN A 472 15.40 6.66 7.00
C GLN A 472 15.61 8.04 6.35
N ARG A 473 15.29 8.17 5.06
CA ARG A 473 15.40 9.47 4.35
C ARG A 473 14.41 10.53 4.82
N VAL A 474 13.29 10.13 5.43
CA VAL A 474 12.21 11.04 5.84
C VAL A 474 11.82 10.88 7.32
N ILE A 475 12.60 10.14 8.07
CA ILE A 475 12.26 9.74 9.45
C ILE A 475 11.99 10.95 10.35
N ASP A 476 12.69 12.05 10.13
CA ASP A 476 12.58 13.31 10.87
C ASP A 476 11.41 14.19 10.39
N LEU A 477 10.74 13.82 9.31
CA LEU A 477 9.55 14.51 8.79
C LEU A 477 8.24 13.83 9.20
N LEU A 478 8.33 12.62 9.75
CA LEU A 478 7.18 11.82 10.17
C LEU A 478 6.78 12.16 11.61
N PRO A 479 5.53 11.88 12.01
CA PRO A 479 5.12 11.93 13.41
C PRO A 479 6.03 11.08 14.30
N ARG A 480 5.99 11.34 15.58
CA ARG A 480 6.69 10.54 16.58
C ARG A 480 5.71 9.53 17.24
N GLN A 481 6.22 8.57 17.96
CA GLN A 481 5.44 7.73 18.87
C GLN A 481 6.06 7.80 20.28
N GLY A 482 5.22 7.63 21.29
CA GLY A 482 5.66 7.57 22.69
C GLY A 482 6.23 6.21 23.08
N ASP A 483 6.60 6.10 24.34
CA ASP A 483 7.15 4.89 24.95
C ASP A 483 6.05 3.98 25.56
N ARG A 484 4.84 4.50 25.80
CA ARG A 484 3.70 3.81 26.42
C ARG A 484 2.38 4.04 25.68
N ALA A 485 1.41 3.13 25.87
CA ALA A 485 0.06 3.33 25.40
C ALA A 485 -0.59 4.54 26.12
N PRO A 486 -1.47 5.30 25.43
CA PRO A 486 -1.97 5.12 24.06
C PRO A 486 -1.08 5.69 22.95
N TRP A 487 0.06 6.28 23.31
CA TRP A 487 0.97 6.99 22.41
C TRP A 487 1.97 6.07 21.68
N ARG A 488 2.12 4.82 22.15
CA ARG A 488 2.99 3.84 21.52
C ARG A 488 2.24 3.10 20.41
N THR A 489 2.79 3.11 19.21
CA THR A 489 2.29 2.30 18.09
C THR A 489 2.76 0.85 18.22
N SER A 490 1.82 -0.08 18.29
CA SER A 490 2.12 -1.50 18.38
C SER A 490 2.36 -2.11 16.98
N LEU A 491 3.33 -3.01 16.88
CA LEU A 491 3.52 -3.91 15.74
C LEU A 491 2.93 -5.30 16.02
N ASN A 492 2.07 -5.42 17.04
CA ASN A 492 1.47 -6.67 17.48
C ASN A 492 -0.05 -6.63 17.30
N TYR A 493 -0.55 -7.41 16.32
CA TYR A 493 -1.99 -7.48 16.02
C TYR A 493 -2.85 -7.81 17.25
N SER A 494 -2.44 -8.80 18.09
CA SER A 494 -3.22 -9.17 19.29
C SER A 494 -3.28 -8.03 20.32
N GLY A 495 -2.21 -7.25 20.45
CA GLY A 495 -2.16 -6.06 21.29
C GLY A 495 -3.09 -4.96 20.77
N ASP A 496 -3.10 -4.77 19.45
CA ASP A 496 -3.97 -3.78 18.81
C ASP A 496 -5.45 -4.19 18.84
N VAL A 497 -5.77 -5.48 18.71
CA VAL A 497 -7.14 -5.98 18.92
C VAL A 497 -7.61 -5.62 20.35
N LYS A 498 -6.77 -5.83 21.36
CA LYS A 498 -7.08 -5.41 22.72
C LYS A 498 -7.29 -3.90 22.82
N LEU A 499 -6.35 -3.11 22.31
CA LEU A 499 -6.36 -1.64 22.43
C LEU A 499 -7.52 -1.00 21.66
N LEU A 500 -7.73 -1.41 20.40
CA LEU A 500 -8.64 -0.71 19.48
C LEU A 500 -10.06 -1.30 19.46
N ARG A 501 -10.20 -2.62 19.68
CA ARG A 501 -11.51 -3.31 19.62
C ARG A 501 -12.15 -3.52 20.98
N HIS A 502 -11.35 -3.79 22.02
CA HIS A 502 -11.90 -4.22 23.33
C HIS A 502 -11.80 -3.17 24.45
N LEU A 503 -10.71 -2.39 24.50
CA LEU A 503 -10.61 -1.34 25.51
C LEU A 503 -11.61 -0.19 25.25
N PRO A 504 -12.01 0.57 26.30
CA PRO A 504 -12.84 1.75 26.13
C PRO A 504 -12.24 2.75 25.14
N VAL A 505 -13.13 3.49 24.47
CA VAL A 505 -12.72 4.65 23.65
C VAL A 505 -12.26 5.78 24.55
N ASP A 506 -12.94 5.96 25.68
CA ASP A 506 -12.59 6.95 26.70
C ASP A 506 -11.18 6.69 27.23
N ASP A 507 -10.37 7.72 27.18
CA ASP A 507 -8.97 7.71 27.54
C ASP A 507 -8.63 9.09 28.13
N PRO A 508 -7.85 9.19 29.21
CA PRO A 508 -7.47 10.49 29.80
C PRO A 508 -6.78 11.44 28.83
N ASP A 509 -6.08 10.88 27.84
CA ASP A 509 -5.36 11.64 26.82
C ASP A 509 -6.25 12.01 25.61
N LEU A 510 -7.53 11.61 25.58
CA LEU A 510 -8.50 11.98 24.53
C LEU A 510 -9.54 12.95 25.09
N HIS A 511 -9.41 14.22 24.74
CA HIS A 511 -10.31 15.26 25.17
C HIS A 511 -11.50 15.38 24.22
N PHE A 512 -12.68 15.63 24.80
CA PHE A 512 -13.94 15.81 24.08
C PHE A 512 -14.53 17.17 24.42
N ASP A 513 -14.81 17.97 23.40
CA ASP A 513 -15.33 19.33 23.53
C ASP A 513 -16.57 19.53 22.65
N ARG A 514 -17.31 20.61 22.90
CA ARG A 514 -18.37 21.11 22.03
C ARG A 514 -17.91 22.36 21.30
N SER A 515 -18.40 22.53 20.07
CA SER A 515 -18.25 23.80 19.36
C SER A 515 -18.94 24.92 20.13
N THR A 516 -18.38 26.11 20.04
CA THR A 516 -19.00 27.32 20.60
C THR A 516 -20.03 27.94 19.66
N ARG A 517 -20.23 27.32 18.50
CA ARG A 517 -21.19 27.78 17.49
C ARG A 517 -22.61 27.70 18.04
N THR A 518 -23.30 28.85 18.07
CA THR A 518 -24.75 28.86 18.27
C THR A 518 -25.41 28.19 17.07
N PRO A 519 -26.33 27.20 17.26
CA PRO A 519 -27.01 26.58 16.13
C PRO A 519 -27.68 27.65 15.30
N GLU A 520 -27.29 27.80 14.03
CA GLU A 520 -28.12 28.56 13.09
C GLU A 520 -29.48 27.87 13.03
N ALA A 521 -30.53 28.63 13.35
CA ALA A 521 -31.90 28.18 13.21
C ALA A 521 -32.09 27.76 11.74
N VAL A 522 -32.35 26.47 11.55
CA VAL A 522 -32.75 25.92 10.24
C VAL A 522 -34.05 26.63 9.89
N HIS A 523 -33.97 27.67 9.08
CA HIS A 523 -35.13 28.22 8.40
C HIS A 523 -35.54 27.22 7.33
N GLY A 524 -36.70 26.62 7.58
CA GLY A 524 -37.34 25.56 6.79
C GLY A 524 -37.67 25.91 5.35
#